data_4a43ad66f1d8da7a2e7dbddc3502d7d5
#
_entry.id   4a43ad66f1d8da7a2e7dbddc3502d7d5
#
_cell.length_a   1.000
_cell.length_b   1.000
_cell.length_c   1.000
_cell.angle_alpha   90.00
_cell.angle_beta   90.00
_cell.angle_gamma   90.00
#
_symmetry.space_group_name_H-M   'P 1'
#
loop_
_entity.id
_entity.type
_entity.pdbx_description
1 polymer ?
#
loop_
_entity_poly.entity_id
_entity_poly.type
_entity_poly.pdbx_seq_one_letter_code
_entity_poly.pdbx_strand_id
1 'polypeptide(L)'
;MLFRSTYASATGLISMTKQKILSEKLDFSYMLKLCDGDINKVNGKTAFDAMADGDPAAKEVVNEYVGYLATGLVNIINIFQPDVLCVGGGVSNQGENLLGPVRAVVEQERYTKHNDKQTVICKASLGNDAGIIGAAYLD
;
A
#
# COMPACT_ATOMS: atom_id res chain seq x y z
N MET A 1 -10.83 -12.08 -10.84
CA MET A 1 -9.46 -11.51 -10.82
C MET A 1 -9.39 -9.99 -11.00
N LEU A 2 -10.53 -9.34 -11.15
CA LEU A 2 -10.65 -7.89 -11.38
C LEU A 2 -10.53 -7.00 -10.12
N PHE A 3 -10.43 -7.57 -8.93
CA PHE A 3 -10.71 -6.80 -7.70
C PHE A 3 -9.50 -6.43 -6.86
N ARG A 4 -8.33 -7.01 -7.11
CA ARG A 4 -7.12 -6.72 -6.31
C ARG A 4 -6.51 -5.35 -6.62
N SER A 5 -6.53 -4.91 -7.88
CA SER A 5 -6.05 -3.58 -8.25
C SER A 5 -6.93 -2.46 -7.65
N THR A 6 -8.20 -2.72 -7.41
CA THR A 6 -9.13 -1.78 -6.76
C THR A 6 -8.76 -1.57 -5.29
N TYR A 7 -8.40 -2.64 -4.57
CA TYR A 7 -8.06 -2.57 -3.14
C TYR A 7 -6.60 -2.17 -2.88
N ALA A 8 -5.66 -2.63 -3.72
CA ALA A 8 -4.24 -2.32 -3.59
C ALA A 8 -3.81 -1.01 -4.27
N SER A 9 -4.74 -0.10 -4.52
CA SER A 9 -4.49 1.24 -5.08
C SER A 9 -4.60 2.32 -4.00
N ALA A 10 -4.11 3.53 -4.31
CA ALA A 10 -4.32 4.70 -3.44
C ALA A 10 -5.81 5.00 -3.21
N THR A 11 -6.63 4.84 -4.26
CA THR A 11 -8.09 4.98 -4.17
C THR A 11 -8.71 3.91 -3.28
N GLY A 12 -8.20 2.67 -3.35
CA GLY A 12 -8.62 1.58 -2.47
C GLY A 12 -8.36 1.90 -1.00
N LEU A 13 -7.15 2.36 -0.67
CA LEU A 13 -6.81 2.78 0.69
C LEU A 13 -7.73 3.90 1.21
N ILE A 14 -7.97 4.93 0.38
CA ILE A 14 -8.88 6.03 0.74
C ILE A 14 -10.29 5.50 0.99
N SER A 15 -10.80 4.59 0.15
CA SER A 15 -12.10 3.98 0.31
C SER A 15 -12.22 3.17 1.61
N MET A 16 -11.21 2.33 1.90
CA MET A 16 -11.16 1.54 3.14
C MET A 16 -11.12 2.45 4.38
N THR A 17 -10.31 3.53 4.33
CA THR A 17 -10.24 4.52 5.41
C THR A 17 -11.59 5.18 5.65
N LYS A 18 -12.27 5.63 4.58
CA LYS A 18 -13.62 6.22 4.68
C LYS A 18 -14.64 5.23 5.23
N GLN A 19 -14.62 3.99 4.76
CA GLN A 19 -15.53 2.95 5.26
C GLN A 19 -15.31 2.67 6.74
N LYS A 20 -14.05 2.62 7.18
CA LYS A 20 -13.72 2.43 8.59
C LYS A 20 -14.23 3.59 9.45
N ILE A 21 -14.01 4.83 9.03
CA ILE A 21 -14.52 6.02 9.71
C ILE A 21 -16.04 5.96 9.84
N LEU A 22 -16.76 5.58 8.76
CA LEU A 22 -18.23 5.50 8.76
C LEU A 22 -18.75 4.33 9.61
N SER A 23 -17.99 3.25 9.79
CA SER A 23 -18.36 2.11 10.63
C SER A 23 -18.19 2.41 12.13
N GLU A 24 -17.35 3.36 12.47
CA GLU A 24 -17.20 3.89 13.82
C GLU A 24 -18.24 4.98 14.07
N LYS A 25 -18.47 5.30 15.35
CA LYS A 25 -19.24 6.52 15.66
C LYS A 25 -18.38 7.70 15.24
N LEU A 26 -18.82 8.44 14.22
CA LEU A 26 -18.09 9.54 13.59
C LEU A 26 -17.41 10.50 14.57
N ASP A 27 -18.08 10.81 15.70
CA ASP A 27 -17.58 11.73 16.72
C ASP A 27 -16.33 11.27 17.43
N PHE A 28 -15.96 10.00 17.32
CA PHE A 28 -14.81 9.38 18.02
C PHE A 28 -13.67 8.97 17.08
N SER A 29 -13.83 9.04 15.75
CA SER A 29 -12.78 8.66 14.82
C SER A 29 -11.62 9.65 14.83
N TYR A 30 -10.44 9.18 15.23
CA TYR A 30 -9.23 9.99 15.17
C TYR A 30 -8.83 10.33 13.74
N MET A 31 -9.00 9.40 12.81
CA MET A 31 -8.77 9.62 11.37
C MET A 31 -9.63 10.77 10.82
N LEU A 32 -10.89 10.90 11.28
CA LEU A 32 -11.76 12.01 10.88
C LEU A 32 -11.29 13.34 11.47
N LYS A 33 -10.78 13.34 12.72
CA LYS A 33 -10.20 14.55 13.35
C LYS A 33 -9.00 15.08 12.56
N LEU A 34 -8.12 14.20 12.05
CA LEU A 34 -7.00 14.59 11.20
C LEU A 34 -7.45 15.25 9.87
N CYS A 35 -8.71 15.07 9.50
CA CYS A 35 -9.31 15.65 8.31
C CYS A 35 -10.25 16.84 8.62
N ASP A 36 -10.09 17.50 9.77
CA ASP A 36 -10.93 18.63 10.24
C ASP A 36 -12.42 18.27 10.30
N GLY A 37 -12.77 17.01 10.51
CA GLY A 37 -14.15 16.53 10.51
C GLY A 37 -14.78 16.34 9.11
N ASP A 38 -14.02 16.56 8.03
CA ASP A 38 -14.51 16.40 6.66
C ASP A 38 -13.96 15.10 6.02
N ILE A 39 -14.86 14.13 5.82
CA ILE A 39 -14.55 12.84 5.20
C ILE A 39 -14.03 12.97 3.75
N ASN A 40 -14.30 14.09 3.09
CA ASN A 40 -13.80 14.31 1.73
C ASN A 40 -12.32 14.68 1.69
N LYS A 41 -11.77 15.13 2.81
CA LYS A 41 -10.33 15.41 2.97
C LYS A 41 -9.49 14.17 3.22
N VAL A 42 -10.11 13.00 3.44
CA VAL A 42 -9.39 11.72 3.59
C VAL A 42 -8.57 11.44 2.35
N ASN A 43 -7.29 11.17 2.57
CA ASN A 43 -6.30 10.91 1.52
C ASN A 43 -5.43 9.68 1.85
N GLY A 44 -4.48 9.35 0.97
CA GLY A 44 -3.63 8.17 1.12
C GLY A 44 -2.64 8.20 2.30
N LYS A 45 -2.54 9.31 3.04
CA LYS A 45 -1.70 9.41 4.25
C LYS A 45 -2.52 9.28 5.53
N THR A 46 -3.81 9.61 5.51
CA THR A 46 -4.66 9.74 6.71
C THR A 46 -4.57 8.52 7.62
N ALA A 47 -4.69 7.30 7.09
CA ALA A 47 -4.62 6.09 7.89
C ALA A 47 -3.19 5.83 8.43
N PHE A 48 -2.14 6.13 7.67
CA PHE A 48 -0.76 5.97 8.13
C PHE A 48 -0.40 6.98 9.23
N ASP A 49 -0.82 8.23 9.09
CA ASP A 49 -0.58 9.28 10.07
C ASP A 49 -1.31 8.95 11.39
N ALA A 50 -2.59 8.55 11.30
CA ALA A 50 -3.35 8.11 12.48
C ALA A 50 -2.76 6.85 13.14
N MET A 51 -2.26 5.89 12.35
CA MET A 51 -1.59 4.70 12.88
C MET A 51 -0.29 5.08 13.62
N ALA A 52 0.48 6.04 13.11
CA ALA A 52 1.70 6.53 13.74
C ALA A 52 1.40 7.18 15.10
N ASP A 53 0.25 7.83 15.22
CA ASP A 53 -0.25 8.42 16.48
C ASP A 53 -0.93 7.39 17.41
N GLY A 54 -0.96 6.11 17.03
CA GLY A 54 -1.43 5.01 17.86
C GLY A 54 -2.91 4.66 17.72
N ASP A 55 -3.61 5.15 16.68
CA ASP A 55 -5.02 4.81 16.44
C ASP A 55 -5.17 3.33 16.03
N PRO A 56 -5.89 2.50 16.82
CA PRO A 56 -6.07 1.09 16.52
C PRO A 56 -6.91 0.85 15.27
N ALA A 57 -7.88 1.70 14.98
CA ALA A 57 -8.73 1.58 13.80
C ALA A 57 -7.93 1.85 12.51
N ALA A 58 -7.07 2.86 12.54
CA ALA A 58 -6.16 3.15 11.46
C ALA A 58 -5.17 2.00 11.21
N LYS A 59 -4.67 1.38 12.30
CA LYS A 59 -3.79 0.21 12.21
C LYS A 59 -4.49 -0.97 11.53
N GLU A 60 -5.75 -1.21 11.81
CA GLU A 60 -6.53 -2.25 11.11
C GLU A 60 -6.62 -1.97 9.62
N VAL A 61 -6.95 -0.74 9.22
CA VAL A 61 -7.03 -0.32 7.81
C VAL A 61 -5.68 -0.51 7.10
N VAL A 62 -4.58 -0.07 7.70
CA VAL A 62 -3.24 -0.21 7.11
C VAL A 62 -2.85 -1.68 6.99
N ASN A 63 -3.09 -2.50 8.00
CA ASN A 63 -2.78 -3.93 7.95
C ASN A 63 -3.57 -4.66 6.85
N GLU A 64 -4.85 -4.35 6.70
CA GLU A 64 -5.69 -4.91 5.65
C GLU A 64 -5.18 -4.49 4.26
N TYR A 65 -4.84 -3.22 4.08
CA TYR A 65 -4.26 -2.72 2.84
C TYR A 65 -2.92 -3.39 2.50
N VAL A 66 -2.03 -3.54 3.49
CA VAL A 66 -0.75 -4.27 3.34
C VAL A 66 -1.01 -5.70 2.89
N GLY A 67 -2.00 -6.38 3.46
CA GLY A 67 -2.39 -7.74 3.06
C GLY A 67 -2.80 -7.81 1.58
N TYR A 68 -3.65 -6.91 1.11
CA TYR A 68 -4.04 -6.86 -0.30
C TYR A 68 -2.86 -6.59 -1.24
N LEU A 69 -2.02 -5.62 -0.89
CA LEU A 69 -0.84 -5.29 -1.68
C LEU A 69 0.14 -6.47 -1.72
N ALA A 70 0.49 -7.03 -0.57
CA ALA A 70 1.41 -8.15 -0.47
C ALA A 70 0.93 -9.37 -1.26
N THR A 71 -0.36 -9.71 -1.17
CA THR A 71 -0.94 -10.81 -1.96
C THR A 71 -0.82 -10.57 -3.47
N GLY A 72 -0.98 -9.32 -3.92
CA GLY A 72 -0.73 -8.95 -5.31
C GLY A 72 0.72 -9.17 -5.74
N LEU A 73 1.66 -8.72 -4.90
CA LEU A 73 3.10 -8.88 -5.16
C LEU A 73 3.53 -10.35 -5.12
N VAL A 74 3.03 -11.14 -4.17
CA VAL A 74 3.28 -12.60 -4.10
C VAL A 74 2.88 -13.28 -5.40
N ASN A 75 1.72 -12.95 -5.96
CA ASN A 75 1.28 -13.52 -7.23
C ASN A 75 2.23 -13.15 -8.39
N ILE A 76 2.67 -11.89 -8.46
CA ILE A 76 3.62 -11.44 -9.48
C ILE A 76 4.95 -12.19 -9.32
N ILE A 77 5.45 -12.28 -8.10
CA ILE A 77 6.71 -12.97 -7.80
C ILE A 77 6.63 -14.46 -8.13
N ASN A 78 5.54 -15.13 -7.75
CA ASN A 78 5.38 -16.56 -8.01
C ASN A 78 5.21 -16.90 -9.50
N ILE A 79 4.67 -15.97 -10.31
CA ILE A 79 4.47 -16.17 -11.75
C ILE A 79 5.72 -15.81 -12.55
N PHE A 80 6.32 -14.66 -12.27
CA PHE A 80 7.37 -14.08 -13.13
C PHE A 80 8.77 -14.17 -12.53
N GLN A 81 8.91 -14.37 -11.22
CA GLN A 81 10.18 -14.39 -10.50
C GLN A 81 11.15 -13.25 -10.89
N PRO A 82 10.70 -11.98 -10.88
CA PRO A 82 11.56 -10.87 -11.30
C PRO A 82 12.70 -10.68 -10.31
N ASP A 83 13.85 -10.20 -10.78
CA ASP A 83 14.97 -9.83 -9.91
C ASP A 83 14.62 -8.64 -9.01
N VAL A 84 13.91 -7.65 -9.57
CA VAL A 84 13.50 -6.43 -8.88
C VAL A 84 12.03 -6.15 -9.16
N LEU A 85 11.29 -5.79 -8.11
CA LEU A 85 9.90 -5.36 -8.18
C LEU A 85 9.77 -3.99 -7.53
N CYS A 86 9.48 -2.96 -8.33
CA CYS A 86 9.34 -1.59 -7.85
C CYS A 86 7.88 -1.25 -7.55
N VAL A 87 7.61 -0.72 -6.37
CA VAL A 87 6.31 -0.18 -5.98
C VAL A 87 6.30 1.33 -6.18
N GLY A 88 5.40 1.80 -7.03
CA GLY A 88 5.24 3.23 -7.35
C GLY A 88 3.90 3.80 -6.92
N GLY A 89 3.64 5.05 -7.34
CA GLY A 89 2.42 5.79 -7.02
C GLY A 89 2.45 6.48 -5.66
N GLY A 90 1.39 7.25 -5.35
CA GLY A 90 1.35 8.13 -4.18
C GLY A 90 1.52 7.42 -2.84
N VAL A 91 1.02 6.18 -2.71
CA VAL A 91 1.12 5.42 -1.45
C VAL A 91 2.56 4.94 -1.19
N SER A 92 3.39 4.74 -2.22
CA SER A 92 4.80 4.36 -2.05
C SER A 92 5.62 5.41 -1.30
N ASN A 93 5.11 6.64 -1.18
CA ASN A 93 5.73 7.71 -0.38
C ASN A 93 5.72 7.42 1.12
N GLN A 94 4.94 6.45 1.59
CA GLN A 94 5.01 5.95 2.97
C GLN A 94 6.31 5.19 3.26
N GLY A 95 7.10 4.88 2.23
CA GLY A 95 8.42 4.27 2.36
C GLY A 95 8.39 2.95 3.15
N GLU A 96 9.22 2.84 4.17
CA GLU A 96 9.35 1.62 4.98
C GLU A 96 8.12 1.33 5.85
N ASN A 97 7.30 2.33 6.17
CA ASN A 97 6.04 2.13 6.89
C ASN A 97 5.05 1.26 6.09
N LEU A 98 5.17 1.27 4.75
CA LEU A 98 4.43 0.40 3.85
C LEU A 98 5.25 -0.82 3.44
N LEU A 99 6.48 -0.61 2.93
CA LEU A 99 7.26 -1.68 2.29
C LEU A 99 7.82 -2.70 3.29
N GLY A 100 8.13 -2.27 4.52
CA GLY A 100 8.58 -3.18 5.58
C GLY A 100 7.57 -4.28 5.87
N PRO A 101 6.33 -3.94 6.28
CA PRO A 101 5.26 -4.92 6.49
C PRO A 101 4.93 -5.75 5.24
N VAL A 102 4.93 -5.14 4.06
CA VAL A 102 4.66 -5.84 2.79
C VAL A 102 5.73 -6.91 2.53
N ARG A 103 7.01 -6.59 2.68
CA ARG A 103 8.10 -7.56 2.52
C ARG A 103 7.96 -8.73 3.48
N ALA A 104 7.62 -8.47 4.75
CA ALA A 104 7.44 -9.51 5.75
C ALA A 104 6.36 -10.52 5.35
N VAL A 105 5.22 -10.04 4.83
CA VAL A 105 4.15 -10.93 4.33
C VAL A 105 4.61 -11.69 3.08
N VAL A 106 5.27 -11.01 2.13
CA VAL A 106 5.78 -11.66 0.90
C VAL A 106 6.78 -12.77 1.23
N GLU A 107 7.66 -12.56 2.19
CA GLU A 107 8.62 -13.59 2.63
C GLU A 107 7.93 -14.84 3.19
N GLN A 108 6.80 -14.65 3.86
CA GLN A 108 6.03 -15.77 4.41
C GLN A 108 5.22 -16.53 3.36
N GLU A 109 4.75 -15.86 2.29
CA GLU A 109 3.77 -16.40 1.36
C GLU A 109 4.34 -16.84 0.01
N ARG A 110 5.54 -16.36 -0.38
CA ARG A 110 6.16 -16.76 -1.66
C ARG A 110 6.55 -18.25 -1.67
N TYR A 111 6.46 -18.90 -2.83
CA TYR A 111 6.80 -20.32 -2.98
C TYR A 111 8.31 -20.58 -2.87
N THR A 112 9.14 -19.68 -3.37
CA THR A 112 10.60 -19.83 -3.49
C THR A 112 11.35 -19.37 -2.24
N LYS A 113 10.87 -19.72 -1.04
CA LYS A 113 11.44 -19.26 0.24
C LYS A 113 12.92 -19.60 0.45
N HIS A 114 13.37 -20.70 -0.15
CA HIS A 114 14.71 -21.25 0.04
C HIS A 114 15.65 -21.04 -1.15
N ASN A 115 15.25 -20.25 -2.14
CA ASN A 115 16.11 -19.92 -3.25
C ASN A 115 17.19 -18.92 -2.82
N ASP A 116 18.42 -19.11 -3.30
CA ASP A 116 19.55 -18.20 -3.04
C ASP A 116 19.30 -16.81 -3.61
N LYS A 117 18.55 -16.72 -4.73
CA LYS A 117 18.18 -15.47 -5.38
C LYS A 117 16.72 -15.14 -5.13
N GLN A 118 16.48 -14.00 -4.51
CA GLN A 118 15.17 -13.53 -4.13
C GLN A 118 14.84 -12.21 -4.82
N THR A 119 13.55 -12.00 -5.15
CA THR A 119 13.06 -10.72 -5.69
C THR A 119 13.28 -9.60 -4.68
N VAL A 120 13.94 -8.53 -5.11
CA VAL A 120 14.11 -7.31 -4.31
C VAL A 120 12.88 -6.42 -4.49
N ILE A 121 12.16 -6.14 -3.40
CA ILE A 121 11.02 -5.22 -3.41
C ILE A 121 11.51 -3.84 -2.96
N CYS A 122 11.37 -2.83 -3.81
CA CYS A 122 11.83 -1.47 -3.53
C CYS A 122 10.79 -0.41 -3.95
N LYS A 123 10.99 0.82 -3.46
CA LYS A 123 10.24 1.98 -3.92
C LYS A 123 10.76 2.42 -5.28
N ALA A 124 9.85 2.78 -6.20
CA ALA A 124 10.21 3.41 -7.47
C ALA A 124 10.87 4.78 -7.21
N SER A 125 12.06 5.00 -7.78
CA SER A 125 12.85 6.22 -7.56
C SER A 125 12.37 7.41 -8.37
N LEU A 126 11.78 7.18 -9.55
CA LEU A 126 11.38 8.23 -10.50
C LEU A 126 9.99 8.82 -10.23
N GLY A 127 9.27 8.32 -9.22
CA GLY A 127 7.94 8.84 -8.88
C GLY A 127 6.96 8.83 -10.07
N ASN A 128 6.28 9.96 -10.28
CA ASN A 128 5.32 10.12 -11.39
C ASN A 128 6.00 10.28 -12.76
N ASP A 129 7.29 10.61 -12.80
CA ASP A 129 8.03 10.85 -14.05
C ASP A 129 8.51 9.55 -14.70
N ALA A 130 8.39 8.41 -13.99
CA ALA A 130 8.82 7.10 -14.47
C ALA A 130 8.23 6.72 -15.83
N GLY A 131 6.94 7.05 -16.06
CA GLY A 131 6.26 6.76 -17.32
C GLY A 131 6.80 7.59 -18.48
N ILE A 132 7.03 8.88 -18.24
CA ILE A 132 7.56 9.83 -19.26
C ILE A 132 8.99 9.45 -19.60
N ILE A 133 9.82 9.21 -18.59
CA ILE A 133 11.22 8.83 -18.77
C ILE A 133 11.29 7.45 -19.47
N GLY A 134 10.48 6.48 -19.04
CA GLY A 134 10.42 5.17 -19.68
C GLY A 134 10.01 5.25 -21.15
N ALA A 135 9.02 6.08 -21.48
CA ALA A 135 8.59 6.30 -22.86
C ALA A 135 9.68 6.95 -23.73
N ALA A 136 10.50 7.82 -23.16
CA ALA A 136 11.61 8.47 -23.87
C ALA A 136 12.78 7.51 -24.21
N TYR A 137 12.84 6.35 -23.57
CA TYR A 137 13.83 5.29 -23.82
C TYR A 137 13.30 4.10 -24.63
N LEU A 138 12.05 4.18 -25.09
CA LEU A 138 11.47 3.19 -26.03
C LEU A 138 11.82 3.63 -27.46
N ASP A 139 13.05 3.37 -27.92
CA ASP A 139 13.45 3.44 -29.31
C ASP A 139 13.35 2.06 -29.98
#